data_961b5eb7e281721aef5dc6f3fcfdd9a6
#
_entry.id   961b5eb7e281721aef5dc6f3fcfdd9a6
#
_cell.length_a   1.000
_cell.length_b   1.000
_cell.length_c   1.000
_cell.angle_alpha   90.00
_cell.angle_beta   90.00
_cell.angle_gamma   90.00
#
_symmetry.space_group_name_H-M   'P 1'
#
loop_
_entity.id
_entity.type
_entity.pdbx_description
1 polymer ?
#
loop_
_entity_poly.entity_id
_entity_poly.type
_entity_poly.pdbx_seq_one_letter_code
_entity_poly.pdbx_strand_id
1 'polypeptide(L)'
;MKQVLKAGVFGLWRGLSHIMAMEVLDDVEVIAICDQNSQKVEEAKKHCPAEVRVCGNFDELLDSGIDLVVLCNYLPDHAACAIKALRKGIAVVTECLAAATMKECVELVEAVEKTGVYFSMAENSPYGTACLEMERVFRSGVLGELSYAEAEYCHPSAPVNANQYSPNPNHWRKKLPRTYYLTHCLGPLMNMTRLMPKRVIGKVAQGVEYAKKRGGTRGESGGIMLVEMEGGVLFRVTGCNSYGPHTHWFRLACEKGGVENVRTAEDTVNLAFNPWDVPEDMAHLGHNTYYTPDADAATKEAVAKGLPDVGHLLTDFRCVRNYVTEILEGKAPDMDVYRSCVQSAVGILGWRSVLNNSNQYDIPDFKDPAQREVYRSDDLSPWKGDIPFTMYPLD
;
A
#
# COMPACT_ATOMS: atom_id res chain seq x y z
N MET A 1 4.66 9.12 -33.06
CA MET A 1 4.44 9.92 -31.82
C MET A 1 4.46 8.94 -30.67
N LYS A 2 5.13 9.27 -29.56
CA LYS A 2 5.09 8.43 -28.34
C LYS A 2 3.63 8.43 -27.86
N GLN A 3 3.10 7.26 -27.47
CA GLN A 3 1.75 7.18 -26.93
C GLN A 3 1.76 7.87 -25.55
N VAL A 4 0.86 8.82 -25.35
CA VAL A 4 0.65 9.49 -24.05
C VAL A 4 -0.59 8.88 -23.41
N LEU A 5 -0.42 8.36 -22.20
CA LEU A 5 -1.49 7.73 -21.42
C LEU A 5 -2.41 8.81 -20.84
N LYS A 6 -3.70 8.73 -21.12
CA LYS A 6 -4.69 9.67 -20.58
C LYS A 6 -5.22 9.19 -19.25
N ALA A 7 -4.91 9.90 -18.18
CA ALA A 7 -5.28 9.54 -16.83
C ALA A 7 -6.47 10.36 -16.29
N GLY A 8 -7.33 9.70 -15.52
CA GLY A 8 -8.33 10.31 -14.68
C GLY A 8 -8.08 10.02 -13.20
N VAL A 9 -8.32 10.96 -12.31
CA VAL A 9 -8.10 10.79 -10.87
C VAL A 9 -9.39 11.00 -10.09
N PHE A 10 -9.78 9.98 -9.30
CA PHE A 10 -10.96 9.99 -8.46
C PHE A 10 -10.59 10.03 -6.97
N GLY A 11 -10.92 11.14 -6.28
CA GLY A 11 -10.51 11.42 -4.90
C GLY A 11 -9.19 12.20 -4.86
N LEU A 12 -9.25 13.50 -4.58
CA LEU A 12 -8.12 14.41 -4.77
C LEU A 12 -7.33 14.72 -3.48
N TRP A 13 -7.71 14.13 -2.34
CA TRP A 13 -6.87 14.25 -1.15
C TRP A 13 -5.54 13.52 -1.35
N ARG A 14 -5.58 12.22 -1.59
CA ARG A 14 -4.40 11.39 -1.87
C ARG A 14 -4.02 11.46 -3.36
N GLY A 15 -5.01 11.64 -4.24
CA GLY A 15 -4.82 11.75 -5.68
C GLY A 15 -3.93 12.92 -6.09
N LEU A 16 -3.80 13.98 -5.27
CA LEU A 16 -2.91 15.09 -5.54
C LEU A 16 -1.44 14.64 -5.68
N SER A 17 -0.97 13.71 -4.85
CA SER A 17 0.40 13.19 -4.96
C SER A 17 0.61 12.44 -6.28
N HIS A 18 -0.38 11.67 -6.74
CA HIS A 18 -0.32 11.02 -8.05
C HIS A 18 -0.31 12.04 -9.20
N ILE A 19 -1.13 13.09 -9.12
CA ILE A 19 -1.17 14.17 -10.12
C ILE A 19 0.19 14.87 -10.20
N MET A 20 0.77 15.27 -9.07
CA MET A 20 2.09 15.91 -9.02
C MET A 20 3.20 14.99 -9.57
N ALA A 21 3.11 13.70 -9.31
CA ALA A 21 4.06 12.72 -9.86
C ALA A 21 3.89 12.57 -11.38
N MET A 22 2.66 12.61 -11.91
CA MET A 22 2.38 12.55 -13.35
C MET A 22 2.78 13.85 -14.08
N GLU A 23 2.67 15.01 -13.42
CA GLU A 23 3.01 16.32 -13.99
C GLU A 23 4.45 16.39 -14.53
N VAL A 24 5.38 15.65 -13.92
CA VAL A 24 6.80 15.63 -14.33
C VAL A 24 7.15 14.49 -15.29
N LEU A 25 6.17 13.68 -15.70
CA LEU A 25 6.32 12.59 -16.67
C LEU A 25 5.85 13.04 -18.07
N ASP A 26 6.60 12.67 -19.12
CA ASP A 26 6.31 13.09 -20.50
C ASP A 26 5.38 12.12 -21.26
N ASP A 27 4.95 11.02 -20.63
CA ASP A 27 4.20 9.92 -21.25
C ASP A 27 2.84 9.63 -20.60
N VAL A 28 2.42 10.49 -19.68
CA VAL A 28 1.07 10.47 -19.08
C VAL A 28 0.54 11.89 -18.93
N GLU A 29 -0.77 12.05 -19.12
CA GLU A 29 -1.45 13.33 -18.96
C GLU A 29 -2.72 13.15 -18.15
N VAL A 30 -2.93 13.97 -17.11
CA VAL A 30 -4.17 13.99 -16.34
C VAL A 30 -5.19 14.86 -17.06
N ILE A 31 -6.14 14.21 -17.75
CA ILE A 31 -7.17 14.89 -18.54
C ILE A 31 -8.50 15.10 -17.83
N ALA A 32 -8.72 14.38 -16.72
CA ALA A 32 -9.96 14.48 -15.94
C ALA A 32 -9.74 14.23 -14.44
N ILE A 33 -10.44 14.97 -13.60
CA ILE A 33 -10.41 14.86 -12.14
C ILE A 33 -11.81 14.88 -11.55
N CYS A 34 -12.00 14.19 -10.41
CA CYS A 34 -13.29 14.15 -9.72
C CYS A 34 -13.10 14.08 -8.19
N ASP A 35 -13.68 15.03 -7.48
CA ASP A 35 -13.82 15.04 -6.01
C ASP A 35 -15.03 15.89 -5.62
N GLN A 36 -15.67 15.55 -4.50
CA GLN A 36 -16.77 16.35 -3.94
C GLN A 36 -16.28 17.60 -3.23
N ASN A 37 -15.00 17.66 -2.86
CA ASN A 37 -14.39 18.80 -2.18
C ASN A 37 -13.85 19.81 -3.20
N SER A 38 -14.57 20.93 -3.39
CA SER A 38 -14.18 21.99 -4.33
C SER A 38 -12.80 22.59 -4.06
N GLN A 39 -12.38 22.69 -2.79
CA GLN A 39 -11.03 23.19 -2.45
C GLN A 39 -9.94 22.23 -2.97
N LYS A 40 -10.17 20.92 -2.87
CA LYS A 40 -9.25 19.92 -3.41
C LYS A 40 -9.23 19.91 -4.94
N VAL A 41 -10.36 20.18 -5.58
CA VAL A 41 -10.42 20.37 -7.04
C VAL A 41 -9.57 21.58 -7.45
N GLU A 42 -9.71 22.73 -6.81
CA GLU A 42 -8.92 23.91 -7.14
C GLU A 42 -7.42 23.74 -6.82
N GLU A 43 -7.07 22.95 -5.80
CA GLU A 43 -5.69 22.60 -5.51
C GLU A 43 -5.09 21.71 -6.62
N ALA A 44 -5.79 20.65 -7.01
CA ALA A 44 -5.36 19.71 -8.04
C ALA A 44 -5.22 20.35 -9.43
N LYS A 45 -6.11 21.28 -9.80
CA LYS A 45 -6.05 22.02 -11.06
C LYS A 45 -4.73 22.76 -11.30
N LYS A 46 -4.03 23.15 -10.23
CA LYS A 46 -2.72 23.84 -10.34
C LYS A 46 -1.62 22.95 -10.90
N HIS A 47 -1.82 21.63 -10.84
CA HIS A 47 -0.89 20.58 -11.27
C HIS A 47 -1.41 19.79 -12.48
N CYS A 48 -2.46 20.27 -13.13
CA CYS A 48 -3.05 19.68 -14.31
C CYS A 48 -2.97 20.63 -15.50
N PRO A 49 -3.08 20.11 -16.74
CA PRO A 49 -3.28 20.99 -17.91
C PRO A 49 -4.47 21.93 -17.76
N ALA A 50 -4.41 23.07 -18.43
CA ALA A 50 -5.45 24.11 -18.34
C ALA A 50 -6.84 23.58 -18.75
N GLU A 51 -6.88 22.60 -19.63
CA GLU A 51 -8.08 21.98 -20.20
C GLU A 51 -8.60 20.80 -19.39
N VAL A 52 -8.01 20.50 -18.20
CA VAL A 52 -8.44 19.38 -17.37
C VAL A 52 -9.94 19.44 -17.09
N ARG A 53 -10.63 18.33 -17.38
CA ARG A 53 -12.07 18.22 -17.14
C ARG A 53 -12.34 17.95 -15.66
N VAL A 54 -13.13 18.79 -15.02
CA VAL A 54 -13.67 18.54 -13.67
C VAL A 54 -15.00 17.81 -13.83
N CYS A 55 -15.07 16.57 -13.33
CA CYS A 55 -16.26 15.72 -13.41
C CYS A 55 -17.06 15.79 -12.11
N GLY A 56 -18.39 15.83 -12.23
CA GLY A 56 -19.30 15.91 -11.08
C GLY A 56 -19.49 14.57 -10.36
N ASN A 57 -19.16 13.46 -10.99
CA ASN A 57 -19.28 12.11 -10.44
C ASN A 57 -18.36 11.11 -11.15
N PHE A 58 -18.28 9.90 -10.61
CA PHE A 58 -17.41 8.86 -11.15
C PHE A 58 -17.79 8.39 -12.56
N ASP A 59 -19.09 8.38 -12.92
CA ASP A 59 -19.52 8.00 -14.25
C ASP A 59 -19.04 8.98 -15.31
N GLU A 60 -19.17 10.26 -15.06
CA GLU A 60 -18.64 11.31 -15.92
C GLU A 60 -17.13 11.24 -16.09
N LEU A 61 -16.40 10.86 -15.03
CA LEU A 61 -14.96 10.63 -15.10
C LEU A 61 -14.62 9.46 -16.03
N LEU A 62 -15.33 8.34 -15.90
CA LEU A 62 -15.12 7.18 -16.79
C LEU A 62 -15.50 7.45 -18.25
N ASP A 63 -16.41 8.40 -18.49
CA ASP A 63 -16.87 8.79 -19.85
C ASP A 63 -16.04 9.95 -20.44
N SER A 64 -14.95 10.37 -19.78
CA SER A 64 -14.12 11.49 -20.24
C SER A 64 -13.04 11.10 -21.27
N GLY A 65 -12.96 9.84 -21.67
CA GLY A 65 -11.99 9.35 -22.67
C GLY A 65 -10.62 9.03 -22.08
N ILE A 66 -10.57 8.67 -20.81
CA ILE A 66 -9.37 8.22 -20.09
C ILE A 66 -9.01 6.78 -20.46
N ASP A 67 -7.71 6.49 -20.46
CA ASP A 67 -7.15 5.13 -20.62
C ASP A 67 -6.88 4.48 -19.25
N LEU A 68 -6.62 5.30 -18.23
CA LEU A 68 -6.31 4.91 -16.86
C LEU A 68 -7.16 5.71 -15.87
N VAL A 69 -7.73 5.04 -14.86
CA VAL A 69 -8.26 5.71 -13.66
C VAL A 69 -7.43 5.38 -12.42
N VAL A 70 -7.05 6.42 -11.68
CA VAL A 70 -6.44 6.29 -10.35
C VAL A 70 -7.51 6.51 -9.30
N LEU A 71 -7.77 5.48 -8.48
CA LEU A 71 -8.79 5.47 -7.43
C LEU A 71 -8.15 5.84 -6.09
N CYS A 72 -8.42 7.04 -5.62
CA CYS A 72 -7.98 7.59 -4.33
C CYS A 72 -9.19 7.98 -3.45
N ASN A 73 -10.36 7.44 -3.76
CA ASN A 73 -11.61 7.63 -3.03
C ASN A 73 -11.60 6.87 -1.69
N TYR A 74 -12.75 6.62 -1.11
CA TYR A 74 -12.86 5.90 0.16
C TYR A 74 -12.71 4.39 -0.03
N LEU A 75 -11.89 3.76 0.83
CA LEU A 75 -11.62 2.31 0.79
C LEU A 75 -12.87 1.43 0.64
N PRO A 76 -14.01 1.67 1.32
CA PRO A 76 -15.19 0.83 1.15
C PRO A 76 -15.76 0.80 -0.27
N ASP A 77 -15.36 1.74 -1.14
CA ASP A 77 -15.85 1.86 -2.51
C ASP A 77 -14.80 1.47 -3.57
N HIS A 78 -13.54 1.16 -3.16
CA HIS A 78 -12.45 0.88 -4.10
C HIS A 78 -12.78 -0.24 -5.07
N ALA A 79 -13.17 -1.42 -4.56
CA ALA A 79 -13.45 -2.59 -5.39
C ALA A 79 -14.62 -2.34 -6.36
N ALA A 80 -15.71 -1.72 -5.91
CA ALA A 80 -16.85 -1.41 -6.74
C ALA A 80 -16.49 -0.44 -7.88
N CYS A 81 -15.73 0.61 -7.58
CA CYS A 81 -15.23 1.56 -8.57
C CYS A 81 -14.27 0.88 -9.57
N ALA A 82 -13.34 0.07 -9.07
CA ALA A 82 -12.39 -0.67 -9.91
C ALA A 82 -13.10 -1.60 -10.89
N ILE A 83 -14.04 -2.43 -10.41
CA ILE A 83 -14.83 -3.35 -11.23
C ILE A 83 -15.61 -2.60 -12.32
N LYS A 84 -16.16 -1.43 -11.98
CA LYS A 84 -16.91 -0.60 -12.94
C LYS A 84 -16.00 -0.07 -14.06
N ALA A 85 -14.80 0.40 -13.73
CA ALA A 85 -13.81 0.88 -14.69
C ALA A 85 -13.28 -0.25 -15.58
N LEU A 86 -12.92 -1.41 -14.99
CA LEU A 86 -12.45 -2.60 -15.71
C LEU A 86 -13.48 -3.08 -16.75
N ARG A 87 -14.78 -3.06 -16.41
CA ARG A 87 -15.87 -3.42 -17.34
C ARG A 87 -16.01 -2.46 -18.53
N LYS A 88 -15.51 -1.24 -18.41
CA LYS A 88 -15.43 -0.25 -19.51
C LYS A 88 -14.10 -0.36 -20.29
N GLY A 89 -13.21 -1.27 -19.94
CA GLY A 89 -11.90 -1.43 -20.59
C GLY A 89 -10.87 -0.38 -20.16
N ILE A 90 -11.10 0.33 -19.05
CA ILE A 90 -10.22 1.35 -18.50
C ILE A 90 -9.27 0.70 -17.52
N ALA A 91 -7.96 0.90 -17.69
CA ALA A 91 -6.94 0.45 -16.73
C ALA A 91 -7.19 1.07 -15.35
N VAL A 92 -6.91 0.31 -14.30
CA VAL A 92 -7.17 0.74 -12.92
C VAL A 92 -5.90 0.67 -12.08
N VAL A 93 -5.63 1.76 -11.40
CA VAL A 93 -4.73 1.80 -10.24
C VAL A 93 -5.53 2.26 -9.03
N THR A 94 -5.54 1.48 -7.96
CA THR A 94 -6.24 1.85 -6.72
C THR A 94 -5.27 2.11 -5.57
N GLU A 95 -5.59 3.06 -4.71
CA GLU A 95 -4.91 3.21 -3.42
C GLU A 95 -5.19 2.01 -2.50
N CYS A 96 -4.41 1.90 -1.44
CA CYS A 96 -4.51 0.83 -0.44
C CYS A 96 -5.77 0.97 0.44
N LEU A 97 -6.49 -0.10 0.67
CA LEU A 97 -6.45 -1.46 0.15
C LEU A 97 -7.26 -1.60 -1.14
N ALA A 98 -7.01 -2.67 -1.90
CA ALA A 98 -7.79 -2.97 -3.11
C ALA A 98 -9.26 -3.33 -2.80
N ALA A 99 -9.53 -3.94 -1.64
CA ALA A 99 -10.86 -4.38 -1.23
C ALA A 99 -11.05 -4.25 0.29
N ALA A 100 -12.28 -4.05 0.73
CA ALA A 100 -12.67 -3.92 2.13
C ALA A 100 -13.25 -5.21 2.72
N THR A 101 -13.67 -6.16 1.89
CA THR A 101 -14.25 -7.46 2.27
C THR A 101 -13.65 -8.60 1.44
N MET A 102 -13.78 -9.83 1.96
CA MET A 102 -13.31 -11.01 1.21
C MET A 102 -14.12 -11.24 -0.07
N LYS A 103 -15.43 -10.97 -0.05
CA LYS A 103 -16.29 -10.99 -1.24
C LYS A 103 -15.78 -10.04 -2.32
N GLU A 104 -15.43 -8.81 -1.96
CA GLU A 104 -14.90 -7.83 -2.90
C GLU A 104 -13.57 -8.27 -3.51
N CYS A 105 -12.70 -8.97 -2.75
CA CYS A 105 -11.49 -9.57 -3.30
C CYS A 105 -11.84 -10.59 -4.41
N VAL A 106 -12.83 -11.46 -4.18
CA VAL A 106 -13.28 -12.45 -5.18
C VAL A 106 -13.82 -11.76 -6.42
N GLU A 107 -14.74 -10.81 -6.25
CA GLU A 107 -15.38 -10.09 -7.36
C GLU A 107 -14.37 -9.28 -8.19
N LEU A 108 -13.37 -8.69 -7.55
CA LEU A 108 -12.32 -7.92 -8.21
C LEU A 108 -11.40 -8.82 -9.04
N VAL A 109 -10.96 -9.96 -8.48
CA VAL A 109 -10.16 -10.94 -9.21
C VAL A 109 -10.91 -11.43 -10.45
N GLU A 110 -12.17 -11.83 -10.30
CA GLU A 110 -12.99 -12.30 -11.43
C GLU A 110 -13.21 -11.21 -12.50
N ALA A 111 -13.33 -9.94 -12.07
CA ALA A 111 -13.46 -8.84 -13.01
C ALA A 111 -12.19 -8.65 -13.86
N VAL A 112 -11.01 -8.74 -13.23
CA VAL A 112 -9.72 -8.67 -13.93
C VAL A 112 -9.54 -9.86 -14.86
N GLU A 113 -9.78 -11.09 -14.38
CA GLU A 113 -9.69 -12.32 -15.20
C GLU A 113 -10.61 -12.26 -16.42
N LYS A 114 -11.84 -11.75 -16.25
CA LYS A 114 -12.84 -11.66 -17.32
C LYS A 114 -12.51 -10.60 -18.36
N THR A 115 -11.97 -9.48 -17.93
CA THR A 115 -11.72 -8.33 -18.83
C THR A 115 -10.34 -8.34 -19.45
N GLY A 116 -9.34 -8.93 -18.76
CA GLY A 116 -7.93 -8.87 -19.15
C GLY A 116 -7.34 -7.46 -19.07
N VAL A 117 -8.05 -6.52 -18.46
CA VAL A 117 -7.64 -5.12 -18.34
C VAL A 117 -6.64 -4.98 -17.17
N TYR A 118 -5.68 -4.09 -17.34
CA TYR A 118 -4.67 -3.79 -16.33
C TYR A 118 -5.29 -3.34 -15.00
N PHE A 119 -4.85 -3.96 -13.91
CA PHE A 119 -5.20 -3.59 -12.54
C PHE A 119 -3.96 -3.67 -11.65
N SER A 120 -3.71 -2.62 -10.87
CA SER A 120 -2.67 -2.60 -9.84
C SER A 120 -3.13 -1.86 -8.59
N MET A 121 -2.53 -2.17 -7.44
CA MET A 121 -2.69 -1.40 -6.21
C MET A 121 -1.43 -0.55 -5.98
N ALA A 122 -1.61 0.75 -5.76
CA ALA A 122 -0.53 1.70 -5.53
C ALA A 122 -0.01 1.62 -4.09
N GLU A 123 0.55 0.47 -3.70
CA GLU A 123 1.33 0.38 -2.48
C GLU A 123 2.69 1.06 -2.72
N ASN A 124 2.86 2.26 -2.21
CA ASN A 124 4.04 3.08 -2.49
C ASN A 124 5.28 2.71 -1.67
N SER A 125 5.11 2.14 -0.46
CA SER A 125 6.23 1.87 0.46
C SER A 125 7.35 0.99 -0.14
N PRO A 126 7.08 0.00 -1.03
CA PRO A 126 8.14 -0.75 -1.71
C PRO A 126 9.11 0.10 -2.52
N TYR A 127 8.68 1.28 -2.96
CA TYR A 127 9.45 2.19 -3.81
C TYR A 127 10.31 3.19 -3.01
N GLY A 128 10.38 3.06 -1.69
CA GLY A 128 11.33 3.79 -0.84
C GLY A 128 12.78 3.45 -1.20
N THR A 129 13.69 4.42 -1.10
CA THR A 129 15.10 4.26 -1.50
C THR A 129 15.75 3.04 -0.82
N ALA A 130 15.60 2.92 0.49
CA ALA A 130 16.11 1.77 1.24
C ALA A 130 15.43 0.45 0.83
N CYS A 131 14.10 0.46 0.58
CA CYS A 131 13.37 -0.74 0.17
C CYS A 131 13.86 -1.30 -1.16
N LEU A 132 14.10 -0.44 -2.15
CA LEU A 132 14.64 -0.84 -3.45
C LEU A 132 16.05 -1.42 -3.32
N GLU A 133 16.89 -0.83 -2.48
CA GLU A 133 18.24 -1.35 -2.22
C GLU A 133 18.22 -2.67 -1.45
N MET A 134 17.36 -2.79 -0.43
CA MET A 134 17.18 -4.05 0.31
C MET A 134 16.69 -5.18 -0.62
N GLU A 135 15.78 -4.88 -1.55
CA GLU A 135 15.34 -5.82 -2.59
C GLU A 135 16.53 -6.24 -3.47
N ARG A 136 17.33 -5.29 -3.94
CA ARG A 136 18.51 -5.55 -4.77
C ARG A 136 19.52 -6.46 -4.06
N VAL A 137 19.83 -6.15 -2.79
CA VAL A 137 20.75 -6.95 -1.96
C VAL A 137 20.20 -8.36 -1.73
N PHE A 138 18.94 -8.48 -1.33
CA PHE A 138 18.32 -9.78 -1.10
C PHE A 138 18.29 -10.64 -2.36
N ARG A 139 17.87 -10.07 -3.49
CA ARG A 139 17.79 -10.79 -4.78
C ARG A 139 19.16 -11.14 -5.38
N SER A 140 20.23 -10.52 -4.95
CA SER A 140 21.58 -10.93 -5.35
C SER A 140 21.96 -12.31 -4.82
N GLY A 141 21.21 -12.82 -3.80
CA GLY A 141 21.47 -14.10 -3.16
C GLY A 141 22.65 -14.09 -2.18
N VAL A 142 23.33 -12.98 -1.99
CA VAL A 142 24.52 -12.87 -1.14
C VAL A 142 24.26 -13.22 0.31
N LEU A 143 23.01 -13.00 0.79
CA LEU A 143 22.59 -13.30 2.16
C LEU A 143 22.14 -14.76 2.40
N GLY A 144 22.01 -15.58 1.34
CA GLY A 144 21.45 -16.91 1.44
C GLY A 144 19.93 -16.93 1.62
N GLU A 145 19.39 -18.01 2.19
CA GLU A 145 17.95 -18.22 2.34
C GLU A 145 17.34 -17.31 3.42
N LEU A 146 16.14 -16.82 3.16
CA LEU A 146 15.35 -16.02 4.12
C LEU A 146 14.74 -16.93 5.18
N SER A 147 14.94 -16.61 6.45
CA SER A 147 14.33 -17.31 7.58
C SER A 147 13.21 -16.51 8.25
N TYR A 148 13.37 -15.19 8.33
CA TYR A 148 12.48 -14.29 9.07
C TYR A 148 12.50 -12.89 8.49
N ALA A 149 11.35 -12.21 8.49
CA ALA A 149 11.32 -10.79 8.17
C ALA A 149 10.40 -10.00 9.11
N GLU A 150 10.70 -8.74 9.28
CA GLU A 150 9.86 -7.87 10.09
C GLU A 150 9.79 -6.44 9.54
N ALA A 151 8.65 -5.79 9.84
CA ALA A 151 8.45 -4.41 9.45
C ALA A 151 7.63 -3.64 10.50
N GLU A 152 7.88 -2.35 10.57
CA GLU A 152 7.12 -1.40 11.39
C GLU A 152 6.68 -0.21 10.54
N TYR A 153 5.39 0.15 10.66
CA TYR A 153 4.82 1.38 10.15
C TYR A 153 4.18 2.14 11.31
N CYS A 154 4.98 2.94 11.99
CA CYS A 154 4.51 3.78 13.08
C CYS A 154 4.33 5.21 12.56
N HIS A 155 3.07 5.64 12.44
CA HIS A 155 2.71 6.94 11.90
C HIS A 155 1.82 7.72 12.89
N PRO A 156 2.38 8.12 14.05
CA PRO A 156 1.63 8.89 15.02
C PRO A 156 1.25 10.24 14.43
N SER A 157 -0.01 10.63 14.59
CA SER A 157 -0.48 11.94 14.17
C SER A 157 -0.87 12.79 15.37
N ALA A 158 -0.60 14.09 15.32
CA ALA A 158 -0.94 15.01 16.40
C ALA A 158 -2.46 14.97 16.69
N PRO A 159 -2.90 15.11 17.97
CA PRO A 159 -4.33 15.15 18.31
C PRO A 159 -5.12 16.21 17.53
N VAL A 160 -4.52 17.35 17.23
CA VAL A 160 -5.14 18.42 16.42
C VAL A 160 -5.51 17.92 15.02
N ASN A 161 -4.80 16.94 14.48
CA ASN A 161 -5.03 16.36 13.17
C ASN A 161 -6.08 15.24 13.19
N ALA A 162 -6.64 14.89 14.35
CA ALA A 162 -7.64 13.82 14.46
C ALA A 162 -8.85 14.02 13.55
N ASN A 163 -9.20 15.28 13.27
CA ASN A 163 -10.29 15.66 12.37
C ASN A 163 -9.79 16.10 10.97
N GLN A 164 -8.49 15.96 10.69
CA GLN A 164 -7.89 16.39 9.43
C GLN A 164 -8.56 15.75 8.21
N TYR A 165 -8.92 14.47 8.30
CA TYR A 165 -9.56 13.75 7.20
C TYR A 165 -11.06 14.05 7.09
N SER A 166 -11.76 14.22 8.22
CA SER A 166 -13.16 14.60 8.28
C SER A 166 -13.57 14.91 9.73
N PRO A 167 -14.37 15.96 9.98
CA PRO A 167 -15.02 16.18 11.27
C PRO A 167 -16.12 15.16 11.55
N ASN A 168 -16.59 14.42 10.54
CA ASN A 168 -17.64 13.41 10.69
C ASN A 168 -17.14 12.23 11.55
N PRO A 169 -17.77 11.92 12.71
CA PRO A 169 -17.38 10.78 13.55
C PRO A 169 -17.53 9.43 12.84
N ASN A 170 -18.42 9.35 11.86
CA ASN A 170 -18.68 8.15 11.07
C ASN A 170 -17.78 8.02 9.83
N HIS A 171 -16.82 8.91 9.64
CA HIS A 171 -15.88 8.79 8.54
C HIS A 171 -15.16 7.43 8.58
N TRP A 172 -15.04 6.77 7.44
CA TRP A 172 -14.55 5.40 7.32
C TRP A 172 -13.19 5.17 7.99
N ARG A 173 -12.26 6.12 7.89
CA ARG A 173 -10.94 6.03 8.53
C ARG A 173 -11.00 5.96 10.06
N LYS A 174 -12.03 6.49 10.71
CA LYS A 174 -12.22 6.42 12.16
C LYS A 174 -12.61 5.01 12.62
N LYS A 175 -13.20 4.22 11.71
CA LYS A 175 -13.60 2.83 11.92
C LYS A 175 -12.61 1.82 11.34
N LEU A 176 -11.54 2.27 10.68
CA LEU A 176 -10.56 1.40 10.03
C LEU A 176 -9.81 0.54 11.07
N PRO A 177 -9.90 -0.80 11.01
CA PRO A 177 -9.13 -1.69 11.88
C PRO A 177 -7.63 -1.49 11.69
N ARG A 178 -6.84 -1.61 12.77
CA ARG A 178 -5.39 -1.41 12.70
C ARG A 178 -4.72 -2.39 11.74
N THR A 179 -5.21 -3.62 11.68
CA THR A 179 -4.68 -4.65 10.78
C THR A 179 -4.85 -4.32 9.30
N TYR A 180 -5.90 -3.59 8.91
CA TYR A 180 -6.08 -3.13 7.53
C TYR A 180 -4.97 -2.18 7.06
N TYR A 181 -4.39 -1.42 7.97
CA TYR A 181 -3.35 -0.43 7.64
C TYR A 181 -1.91 -0.98 7.70
N LEU A 182 -1.75 -2.29 7.88
CA LEU A 182 -0.43 -2.95 7.90
C LEU A 182 0.09 -3.30 6.49
N THR A 183 -0.58 -2.88 5.42
CA THR A 183 -0.10 -3.03 4.04
C THR A 183 1.24 -2.36 3.82
N HIS A 184 1.46 -1.17 4.39
CA HIS A 184 2.73 -0.46 4.31
C HIS A 184 3.90 -1.17 5.02
N CYS A 185 3.61 -2.20 5.82
CA CYS A 185 4.61 -3.13 6.36
C CYS A 185 4.74 -4.37 5.47
N LEU A 186 3.60 -5.00 5.15
CA LEU A 186 3.55 -6.26 4.42
C LEU A 186 3.97 -6.09 2.95
N GLY A 187 3.52 -5.01 2.30
CA GLY A 187 3.78 -4.73 0.89
C GLY A 187 5.27 -4.73 0.54
N PRO A 188 6.13 -3.94 1.23
CA PRO A 188 7.56 -3.96 1.00
C PRO A 188 8.20 -5.34 1.19
N LEU A 189 7.86 -6.06 2.26
CA LEU A 189 8.40 -7.40 2.50
C LEU A 189 7.97 -8.38 1.41
N MET A 190 6.70 -8.36 0.99
CA MET A 190 6.20 -9.17 -0.13
C MET A 190 6.88 -8.77 -1.45
N ASN A 191 7.18 -7.48 -1.64
CA ASN A 191 7.84 -7.04 -2.87
C ASN A 191 9.30 -7.53 -2.93
N MET A 192 10.06 -7.34 -1.86
CA MET A 192 11.45 -7.77 -1.77
C MET A 192 11.60 -9.29 -1.95
N THR A 193 10.73 -10.07 -1.32
CA THR A 193 10.89 -11.52 -1.20
C THR A 193 10.11 -12.32 -2.25
N ARG A 194 9.07 -11.72 -2.83
CA ARG A 194 8.07 -12.37 -3.72
C ARG A 194 7.27 -13.50 -3.07
N LEU A 195 7.40 -13.71 -1.77
CA LEU A 195 6.64 -14.72 -1.04
C LEU A 195 5.17 -14.31 -0.88
N MET A 196 4.29 -15.31 -0.90
CA MET A 196 2.86 -15.10 -0.70
C MET A 196 2.44 -15.57 0.71
N PRO A 197 1.57 -14.81 1.41
CA PRO A 197 1.00 -15.19 2.70
C PRO A 197 0.17 -16.47 2.63
N LYS A 198 0.29 -17.31 3.65
CA LYS A 198 -0.51 -18.54 3.82
C LYS A 198 -1.40 -18.49 5.03
N ARG A 199 -0.96 -17.86 6.13
CA ARG A 199 -1.73 -17.79 7.38
C ARG A 199 -1.44 -16.47 8.09
N VAL A 200 -2.42 -16.03 8.89
CA VAL A 200 -2.28 -14.80 9.70
C VAL A 200 -2.84 -14.98 11.09
N ILE A 201 -2.13 -14.40 12.05
CA ILE A 201 -2.58 -14.17 13.43
C ILE A 201 -2.47 -12.68 13.72
N GLY A 202 -3.53 -12.07 14.26
CA GLY A 202 -3.57 -10.67 14.61
C GLY A 202 -3.73 -10.43 16.11
N LYS A 203 -3.06 -9.39 16.61
CA LYS A 203 -3.21 -8.85 17.96
C LYS A 203 -3.19 -7.34 17.91
N VAL A 204 -3.92 -6.68 18.81
CA VAL A 204 -3.90 -5.22 18.93
C VAL A 204 -3.51 -4.77 20.33
N ALA A 205 -2.86 -3.62 20.41
CA ALA A 205 -2.55 -2.95 21.66
C ALA A 205 -3.73 -2.06 22.07
N GLN A 206 -4.15 -2.14 23.33
CA GLN A 206 -5.17 -1.27 23.90
C GLN A 206 -4.59 0.12 24.17
N GLY A 207 -5.35 1.16 23.81
CA GLY A 207 -4.97 2.56 23.99
C GLY A 207 -6.18 3.48 24.14
N VAL A 208 -7.19 3.03 24.92
CA VAL A 208 -8.52 3.67 25.00
C VAL A 208 -8.43 5.17 25.31
N GLU A 209 -7.70 5.57 26.36
CA GLU A 209 -7.59 6.99 26.72
C GLU A 209 -6.93 7.84 25.63
N TYR A 210 -5.91 7.31 25.01
CA TYR A 210 -5.26 8.00 23.89
C TYR A 210 -6.20 8.12 22.69
N ALA A 211 -6.94 7.08 22.36
CA ALA A 211 -7.91 7.07 21.28
C ALA A 211 -9.03 8.08 21.53
N LYS A 212 -9.57 8.16 22.78
CA LYS A 212 -10.56 9.17 23.19
C LYS A 212 -10.05 10.60 23.01
N LYS A 213 -8.83 10.90 23.46
CA LYS A 213 -8.21 12.23 23.32
C LYS A 213 -8.07 12.65 21.85
N ARG A 214 -8.00 11.70 20.93
CA ARG A 214 -7.90 11.95 19.48
C ARG A 214 -9.24 11.94 18.76
N GLY A 215 -10.36 11.83 19.47
CA GLY A 215 -11.69 11.72 18.85
C GLY A 215 -11.87 10.45 18.03
N GLY A 216 -11.09 9.41 18.32
CA GLY A 216 -11.23 8.10 17.68
C GLY A 216 -12.47 7.37 18.18
N THR A 217 -12.95 6.39 17.41
CA THR A 217 -14.08 5.51 17.75
C THR A 217 -13.60 4.10 18.13
N ARG A 218 -12.30 3.86 18.17
CA ARG A 218 -11.65 2.58 18.46
C ARG A 218 -10.71 2.71 19.66
N GLY A 219 -10.71 1.70 20.51
CA GLY A 219 -9.81 1.62 21.67
C GLY A 219 -8.40 1.08 21.34
N GLU A 220 -8.13 0.70 20.10
CA GLU A 220 -6.85 0.14 19.69
C GLU A 220 -5.87 1.24 19.32
N SER A 221 -4.65 1.15 19.83
CA SER A 221 -3.56 2.09 19.54
C SER A 221 -2.62 1.61 18.45
N GLY A 222 -2.53 0.30 18.21
CA GLY A 222 -1.74 -0.30 17.14
C GLY A 222 -2.09 -1.76 16.94
N GLY A 223 -1.56 -2.36 15.87
CA GLY A 223 -1.76 -3.77 15.53
C GLY A 223 -0.44 -4.47 15.25
N ILE A 224 -0.40 -5.76 15.56
CA ILE A 224 0.71 -6.67 15.21
C ILE A 224 0.09 -7.86 14.52
N MET A 225 0.67 -8.27 13.40
CA MET A 225 0.35 -9.54 12.75
C MET A 225 1.59 -10.41 12.62
N LEU A 226 1.41 -11.71 12.87
CA LEU A 226 2.33 -12.76 12.47
C LEU A 226 1.75 -13.39 11.21
N VAL A 227 2.51 -13.35 10.14
CA VAL A 227 2.10 -13.85 8.82
C VAL A 227 3.05 -14.95 8.41
N GLU A 228 2.53 -16.17 8.34
CA GLU A 228 3.28 -17.30 7.76
C GLU A 228 3.22 -17.20 6.26
N MET A 229 4.38 -17.21 5.63
CA MET A 229 4.56 -17.10 4.20
C MET A 229 4.78 -18.48 3.55
N GLU A 230 4.79 -18.55 2.22
CA GLU A 230 5.26 -19.71 1.48
C GLU A 230 6.63 -20.15 1.98
N GLY A 231 6.88 -21.46 1.98
CA GLY A 231 8.13 -22.03 2.47
C GLY A 231 8.29 -22.04 4.00
N GLY A 232 7.27 -21.59 4.76
CA GLY A 232 7.29 -21.58 6.23
C GLY A 232 8.04 -20.38 6.83
N VAL A 233 8.42 -19.41 6.02
CA VAL A 233 9.04 -18.17 6.50
C VAL A 233 8.02 -17.36 7.31
N LEU A 234 8.44 -16.76 8.41
CA LEU A 234 7.57 -15.96 9.27
C LEU A 234 7.86 -14.47 9.11
N PHE A 235 6.80 -13.69 8.84
CA PHE A 235 6.84 -12.22 8.87
C PHE A 235 6.15 -11.69 10.13
N ARG A 236 6.79 -10.73 10.80
CA ARG A 236 6.18 -9.92 11.85
C ARG A 236 5.95 -8.50 11.33
N VAL A 237 4.72 -8.05 11.28
CA VAL A 237 4.39 -6.70 10.84
C VAL A 237 3.67 -5.94 11.96
N THR A 238 4.09 -4.71 12.22
CA THR A 238 3.59 -3.87 13.31
C THR A 238 3.23 -2.49 12.78
N GLY A 239 2.04 -2.02 13.11
CA GLY A 239 1.63 -0.67 12.73
C GLY A 239 0.88 0.03 13.85
N CYS A 240 1.13 1.33 13.98
CA CYS A 240 0.40 2.17 14.91
C CYS A 240 0.20 3.59 14.36
N ASN A 241 -0.78 4.29 14.95
CA ASN A 241 -0.96 5.73 14.73
C ASN A 241 -1.00 6.49 16.04
N SER A 242 -0.61 5.86 17.13
CA SER A 242 -0.88 6.33 18.49
C SER A 242 0.33 6.40 19.40
N TYR A 243 1.39 5.66 19.11
CA TYR A 243 2.58 5.58 19.98
C TYR A 243 3.86 5.53 19.14
N GLY A 244 5.00 5.72 19.83
CA GLY A 244 6.33 5.69 19.24
C GLY A 244 6.66 6.94 18.41
N PRO A 245 7.89 7.08 17.94
CA PRO A 245 8.26 8.03 16.91
C PRO A 245 7.72 7.59 15.56
N HIS A 246 7.69 8.50 14.61
CA HIS A 246 7.45 8.14 13.21
C HIS A 246 8.53 7.16 12.76
N THR A 247 8.12 6.03 12.13
CA THR A 247 9.07 4.97 11.74
C THR A 247 8.52 4.19 10.56
N HIS A 248 9.30 4.09 9.49
CA HIS A 248 9.17 3.08 8.45
C HIS A 248 10.41 2.19 8.51
N TRP A 249 10.29 1.01 9.07
CA TRP A 249 11.42 0.12 9.28
C TRP A 249 11.15 -1.28 8.76
N PHE A 250 12.13 -1.84 8.08
CA PHE A 250 12.08 -3.15 7.44
C PHE A 250 13.36 -3.91 7.73
N ARG A 251 13.25 -5.24 7.90
CA ARG A 251 14.38 -6.12 8.15
C ARG A 251 14.16 -7.48 7.50
N LEU A 252 15.17 -7.98 6.81
CA LEU A 252 15.26 -9.35 6.32
C LEU A 252 16.39 -10.06 7.08
N ALA A 253 16.09 -11.18 7.73
CA ALA A 253 17.04 -12.02 8.45
C ALA A 253 17.22 -13.33 7.68
N CYS A 254 18.41 -13.52 7.14
CA CYS A 254 18.76 -14.62 6.23
C CYS A 254 19.85 -15.51 6.84
N GLU A 255 20.15 -16.61 6.15
CA GLU A 255 21.12 -17.62 6.54
C GLU A 255 22.51 -17.04 6.88
N LYS A 256 23.04 -16.14 6.04
CA LYS A 256 24.40 -15.59 6.14
C LYS A 256 24.46 -14.22 6.80
N GLY A 257 23.32 -13.65 7.15
CA GLY A 257 23.25 -12.32 7.72
C GLY A 257 21.86 -11.68 7.51
N GLY A 258 21.83 -10.37 7.29
CA GLY A 258 20.59 -9.65 7.09
C GLY A 258 20.79 -8.28 6.49
N VAL A 259 19.68 -7.68 6.07
CA VAL A 259 19.62 -6.31 5.60
C VAL A 259 18.42 -5.61 6.23
N GLU A 260 18.63 -4.38 6.69
CA GLU A 260 17.57 -3.55 7.27
C GLU A 260 17.80 -2.08 6.91
N ASN A 261 16.74 -1.27 6.96
CA ASN A 261 16.95 0.18 6.99
C ASN A 261 17.06 0.70 8.43
N VAL A 262 17.66 1.86 8.61
CA VAL A 262 17.91 2.43 9.93
C VAL A 262 16.69 3.24 10.39
N ARG A 263 16.11 2.91 11.56
CA ARG A 263 14.90 3.56 12.10
C ARG A 263 14.96 5.09 12.21
N THR A 264 16.12 5.64 12.42
CA THR A 264 16.35 7.09 12.59
C THR A 264 16.91 7.77 11.34
N ALA A 265 17.12 6.99 10.28
CA ALA A 265 17.64 7.44 8.98
C ALA A 265 17.06 6.50 7.91
N GLU A 266 15.79 6.67 7.59
CA GLU A 266 14.96 5.70 6.84
C GLU A 266 15.53 5.30 5.47
N ASP A 267 16.29 6.18 4.81
CA ASP A 267 16.96 5.88 3.55
C ASP A 267 18.33 5.20 3.72
N THR A 268 18.85 5.10 4.95
CA THR A 268 20.11 4.41 5.23
C THR A 268 19.87 2.91 5.40
N VAL A 269 20.68 2.11 4.72
CA VAL A 269 20.67 0.65 4.78
C VAL A 269 21.81 0.16 5.65
N ASN A 270 21.53 -0.83 6.48
CA ASN A 270 22.53 -1.63 7.20
C ASN A 270 22.56 -3.03 6.56
N LEU A 271 23.68 -3.38 5.93
CA LEU A 271 24.00 -4.72 5.45
C LEU A 271 24.91 -5.40 6.47
N ALA A 272 24.47 -6.50 7.05
CA ALA A 272 25.22 -7.22 8.08
C ALA A 272 25.40 -8.70 7.71
N PHE A 273 26.61 -9.21 7.83
CA PHE A 273 26.93 -10.63 7.68
C PHE A 273 27.25 -11.25 9.03
N ASN A 274 27.01 -12.55 9.17
CA ASN A 274 27.66 -13.32 10.22
C ASN A 274 29.19 -13.22 10.02
N PRO A 275 30.01 -13.09 11.08
CA PRO A 275 31.44 -12.88 10.92
C PRO A 275 32.20 -13.95 10.12
N TRP A 276 31.63 -15.16 10.05
CA TRP A 276 32.18 -16.31 9.30
C TRP A 276 31.63 -16.45 7.88
N ASP A 277 30.64 -15.63 7.49
CA ASP A 277 29.96 -15.67 6.18
C ASP A 277 30.25 -14.43 5.31
N VAL A 278 31.15 -13.54 5.77
CA VAL A 278 31.51 -12.33 4.99
C VAL A 278 32.14 -12.75 3.67
N PRO A 279 31.57 -12.36 2.50
CA PRO A 279 32.15 -12.69 1.21
C PRO A 279 33.55 -12.08 1.06
N GLU A 280 34.46 -12.80 0.38
CA GLU A 280 35.86 -12.37 0.21
C GLU A 280 35.98 -10.99 -0.45
N ASP A 281 35.16 -10.75 -1.49
CA ASP A 281 35.11 -9.49 -2.22
C ASP A 281 34.50 -8.33 -1.40
N MET A 282 33.78 -8.64 -0.32
CA MET A 282 33.20 -7.68 0.63
C MET A 282 33.96 -7.58 1.95
N ALA A 283 35.06 -8.33 2.11
CA ALA A 283 35.85 -8.34 3.36
C ALA A 283 36.32 -6.94 3.80
N HIS A 284 36.53 -6.05 2.86
CA HIS A 284 36.91 -4.65 3.11
C HIS A 284 35.81 -3.81 3.81
N LEU A 285 34.54 -4.24 3.70
CA LEU A 285 33.39 -3.58 4.34
C LEU A 285 33.20 -4.05 5.80
N GLY A 286 33.88 -5.12 6.21
CA GLY A 286 33.64 -5.76 7.50
C GLY A 286 32.33 -6.53 7.51
N HIS A 287 31.87 -6.93 8.71
CA HIS A 287 30.64 -7.70 8.86
C HIS A 287 29.39 -6.83 9.06
N ASN A 288 29.53 -5.51 9.11
CA ASN A 288 28.41 -4.59 9.33
C ASN A 288 28.68 -3.25 8.61
N THR A 289 27.85 -2.90 7.66
CA THR A 289 28.05 -1.75 6.79
C THR A 289 26.79 -0.90 6.69
N TYR A 290 26.93 0.39 7.00
CA TYR A 290 25.87 1.39 6.87
C TYR A 290 26.16 2.28 5.65
N TYR A 291 25.16 2.46 4.81
CA TYR A 291 25.25 3.36 3.66
C TYR A 291 23.88 3.86 3.22
N THR A 292 23.84 5.01 2.56
CA THR A 292 22.65 5.57 1.95
C THR A 292 22.74 5.40 0.45
N PRO A 293 21.84 4.63 -0.17
CA PRO A 293 21.83 4.46 -1.62
C PRO A 293 21.55 5.79 -2.34
N ASP A 294 22.13 5.96 -3.50
CA ASP A 294 21.82 7.08 -4.37
C ASP A 294 20.40 6.95 -4.96
N ALA A 295 19.70 8.08 -5.08
CA ALA A 295 18.47 8.13 -5.86
C ALA A 295 18.73 7.75 -7.31
N ASP A 296 17.80 7.02 -7.92
CA ASP A 296 17.87 6.65 -9.34
C ASP A 296 17.82 7.87 -10.28
N ALA A 297 18.31 7.71 -11.52
CA ALA A 297 18.41 8.80 -12.48
C ALA A 297 17.07 9.49 -12.77
N ALA A 298 15.98 8.72 -12.87
CA ALA A 298 14.67 9.29 -13.16
C ALA A 298 14.09 10.07 -11.96
N THR A 299 14.38 9.66 -10.73
CA THR A 299 14.04 10.44 -9.53
C THR A 299 14.83 11.75 -9.49
N LYS A 300 16.11 11.72 -9.81
CA LYS A 300 16.95 12.95 -9.92
C LYS A 300 16.42 13.90 -11.01
N GLU A 301 15.99 13.35 -12.15
CA GLU A 301 15.38 14.13 -13.23
C GLU A 301 14.04 14.75 -12.81
N ALA A 302 13.16 13.99 -12.12
CA ALA A 302 11.88 14.49 -11.62
C ALA A 302 12.05 15.67 -10.65
N VAL A 303 13.01 15.58 -9.74
CA VAL A 303 13.38 16.68 -8.84
C VAL A 303 13.88 17.90 -9.63
N ALA A 304 14.70 17.68 -10.67
CA ALA A 304 15.18 18.75 -11.54
C ALA A 304 14.06 19.40 -12.37
N LYS A 305 12.97 18.66 -12.68
CA LYS A 305 11.74 19.17 -13.29
C LYS A 305 10.81 19.87 -12.30
N GLY A 306 11.16 19.93 -11.01
CA GLY A 306 10.42 20.66 -9.99
C GLY A 306 9.58 19.82 -9.05
N LEU A 307 9.66 18.47 -9.09
CA LEU A 307 8.98 17.63 -8.12
C LEU A 307 9.55 17.87 -6.71
N PRO A 308 8.76 18.31 -5.72
CA PRO A 308 9.27 18.57 -4.39
C PRO A 308 9.74 17.28 -3.68
N ASP A 309 10.86 17.36 -2.98
CA ASP A 309 11.32 16.31 -2.07
C ASP A 309 10.69 16.52 -0.68
N VAL A 310 9.42 16.15 -0.55
CA VAL A 310 8.66 16.33 0.70
C VAL A 310 7.80 15.10 0.99
N GLY A 311 7.81 14.65 2.22
CA GLY A 311 7.00 13.52 2.68
C GLY A 311 7.24 12.26 1.84
N HIS A 312 6.18 11.70 1.26
CA HIS A 312 6.25 10.48 0.44
C HIS A 312 6.33 10.74 -1.06
N LEU A 313 6.48 11.98 -1.52
CA LEU A 313 6.24 12.32 -2.91
C LEU A 313 7.23 11.67 -3.88
N LEU A 314 8.50 11.49 -3.50
CA LEU A 314 9.47 10.77 -4.34
C LEU A 314 9.17 9.27 -4.42
N THR A 315 8.69 8.69 -3.33
CA THR A 315 8.23 7.29 -3.28
C THR A 315 6.97 7.12 -4.14
N ASP A 316 6.04 8.06 -4.06
CA ASP A 316 4.83 8.12 -4.90
C ASP A 316 5.20 8.25 -6.38
N PHE A 317 6.16 9.11 -6.71
CA PHE A 317 6.66 9.28 -8.08
C PHE A 317 7.19 7.96 -8.67
N ARG A 318 8.01 7.22 -7.92
CA ARG A 318 8.52 5.93 -8.39
C ARG A 318 7.40 4.91 -8.60
N CYS A 319 6.41 4.88 -7.71
CA CYS A 319 5.22 4.04 -7.85
C CYS A 319 4.41 4.44 -9.10
N VAL A 320 4.15 5.73 -9.30
CA VAL A 320 3.45 6.27 -10.48
C VAL A 320 4.20 5.94 -11.77
N ARG A 321 5.50 6.21 -11.80
CA ARG A 321 6.35 5.89 -12.95
C ARG A 321 6.31 4.41 -13.28
N ASN A 322 6.32 3.53 -12.26
CA ASN A 322 6.28 2.08 -12.47
C ASN A 322 4.98 1.67 -13.17
N TYR A 323 3.82 2.00 -12.62
CA TYR A 323 2.56 1.57 -13.23
C TYR A 323 2.28 2.25 -14.60
N VAL A 324 2.71 3.49 -14.81
CA VAL A 324 2.63 4.13 -16.14
C VAL A 324 3.48 3.37 -17.15
N THR A 325 4.71 3.00 -16.78
CA THR A 325 5.60 2.21 -17.63
C THR A 325 5.02 0.82 -17.93
N GLU A 326 4.48 0.13 -16.93
CA GLU A 326 3.85 -1.19 -17.09
C GLU A 326 2.68 -1.14 -18.08
N ILE A 327 1.80 -0.13 -17.96
CA ILE A 327 0.65 0.04 -18.87
C ILE A 327 1.12 0.33 -20.30
N LEU A 328 2.05 1.27 -20.49
CA LEU A 328 2.53 1.66 -21.82
C LEU A 328 3.31 0.55 -22.53
N GLU A 329 4.03 -0.27 -21.78
CA GLU A 329 4.81 -1.39 -22.31
C GLU A 329 4.01 -2.70 -22.36
N GLY A 330 2.75 -2.71 -21.91
CA GLY A 330 1.92 -3.92 -21.84
C GLY A 330 2.49 -4.99 -20.91
N LYS A 331 3.20 -4.58 -19.86
CA LYS A 331 3.76 -5.48 -18.84
C LYS A 331 2.70 -5.89 -17.82
N ALA A 332 2.88 -7.08 -17.26
CA ALA A 332 2.10 -7.49 -16.10
C ALA A 332 2.42 -6.59 -14.90
N PRO A 333 1.41 -6.18 -14.12
CA PRO A 333 1.63 -5.32 -12.96
C PRO A 333 2.42 -6.04 -11.87
N ASP A 334 3.38 -5.35 -11.27
CA ASP A 334 4.13 -5.85 -10.11
C ASP A 334 3.22 -6.12 -8.92
N MET A 335 2.23 -5.24 -8.70
CA MET A 335 1.19 -5.40 -7.69
C MET A 335 -0.14 -5.78 -8.36
N ASP A 336 -0.14 -6.97 -8.99
CA ASP A 336 -1.31 -7.50 -9.68
C ASP A 336 -2.52 -7.72 -8.76
N VAL A 337 -3.67 -8.06 -9.33
CA VAL A 337 -4.91 -8.27 -8.58
C VAL A 337 -4.78 -9.34 -7.50
N TYR A 338 -4.00 -10.41 -7.75
CA TYR A 338 -3.83 -11.49 -6.79
C TYR A 338 -3.01 -11.03 -5.57
N ARG A 339 -1.89 -10.36 -5.79
CA ARG A 339 -1.06 -9.78 -4.73
C ARG A 339 -1.81 -8.71 -3.95
N SER A 340 -2.56 -7.86 -4.64
CA SER A 340 -3.39 -6.79 -4.05
C SER A 340 -4.52 -7.36 -3.17
N CYS A 341 -5.22 -8.38 -3.66
CA CYS A 341 -6.28 -9.05 -2.90
C CYS A 341 -5.73 -9.87 -1.73
N VAL A 342 -4.56 -10.52 -1.88
CA VAL A 342 -3.90 -11.21 -0.77
C VAL A 342 -3.49 -10.23 0.34
N GLN A 343 -2.94 -9.06 0.01
CA GLN A 343 -2.64 -8.03 1.03
C GLN A 343 -3.90 -7.54 1.73
N SER A 344 -4.99 -7.32 0.98
CA SER A 344 -6.29 -6.97 1.56
C SER A 344 -6.82 -8.07 2.49
N ALA A 345 -6.73 -9.33 2.03
CA ALA A 345 -7.16 -10.50 2.81
C ALA A 345 -6.38 -10.67 4.12
N VAL A 346 -5.06 -10.45 4.11
CA VAL A 346 -4.24 -10.47 5.34
C VAL A 346 -4.74 -9.43 6.34
N GLY A 347 -5.03 -8.20 5.89
CA GLY A 347 -5.61 -7.16 6.74
C GLY A 347 -6.98 -7.54 7.31
N ILE A 348 -7.88 -8.03 6.45
CA ILE A 348 -9.26 -8.43 6.79
C ILE A 348 -9.25 -9.61 7.77
N LEU A 349 -8.54 -10.69 7.45
CA LEU A 349 -8.48 -11.90 8.27
C LEU A 349 -7.64 -11.69 9.53
N GLY A 350 -6.63 -10.83 9.49
CA GLY A 350 -5.93 -10.35 10.68
C GLY A 350 -6.84 -9.62 11.66
N TRP A 351 -7.76 -8.78 11.18
CA TRP A 351 -8.79 -8.17 12.01
C TRP A 351 -9.74 -9.23 12.63
N ARG A 352 -10.20 -10.20 11.84
CA ARG A 352 -11.01 -11.31 12.36
C ARG A 352 -10.27 -12.12 13.41
N SER A 353 -8.98 -12.33 13.22
CA SER A 353 -8.13 -12.98 14.22
C SER A 353 -8.15 -12.22 15.55
N VAL A 354 -8.00 -10.88 15.50
CA VAL A 354 -8.13 -10.03 16.71
C VAL A 354 -9.47 -10.24 17.40
N LEU A 355 -10.57 -10.17 16.66
CA LEU A 355 -11.93 -10.34 17.22
C LEU A 355 -12.20 -11.76 17.72
N ASN A 356 -11.49 -12.75 17.22
CA ASN A 356 -11.61 -14.17 17.59
C ASN A 356 -10.40 -14.66 18.41
N ASN A 357 -10.05 -13.92 19.47
CA ASN A 357 -9.03 -14.28 20.46
C ASN A 357 -7.66 -14.62 19.87
N SER A 358 -7.27 -13.99 18.77
CA SER A 358 -6.04 -14.25 18.02
C SER A 358 -5.96 -15.67 17.44
N ASN A 359 -7.09 -16.28 17.10
CA ASN A 359 -7.09 -17.51 16.33
C ASN A 359 -6.48 -17.28 14.94
N GLN A 360 -5.79 -18.30 14.46
CA GLN A 360 -5.18 -18.30 13.13
C GLN A 360 -6.24 -18.37 12.04
N TYR A 361 -5.99 -17.67 10.93
CA TYR A 361 -6.78 -17.74 9.71
C TYR A 361 -5.89 -18.09 8.52
N ASP A 362 -6.39 -19.00 7.66
CA ASP A 362 -5.74 -19.29 6.37
C ASP A 362 -6.04 -18.19 5.36
N ILE A 363 -5.03 -17.82 4.59
CA ILE A 363 -5.14 -16.85 3.48
C ILE A 363 -5.38 -17.64 2.19
N PRO A 364 -6.47 -17.37 1.44
CA PRO A 364 -6.75 -18.09 0.21
C PRO A 364 -5.73 -17.76 -0.89
N ASP A 365 -5.43 -18.75 -1.72
CA ASP A 365 -4.84 -18.48 -3.03
C ASP A 365 -5.95 -18.01 -3.99
N PHE A 366 -5.95 -16.72 -4.29
CA PHE A 366 -6.95 -16.14 -5.19
C PHE A 366 -6.82 -16.61 -6.65
N LYS A 367 -5.76 -17.33 -7.02
CA LYS A 367 -5.65 -18.00 -8.32
C LYS A 367 -6.46 -19.30 -8.37
N ASP A 368 -6.76 -19.88 -7.21
CA ASP A 368 -7.56 -21.11 -7.09
C ASP A 368 -9.06 -20.77 -6.95
N PRO A 369 -9.90 -21.06 -7.95
CA PRO A 369 -11.34 -20.80 -7.90
C PRO A 369 -12.06 -21.48 -6.72
N ALA A 370 -11.60 -22.66 -6.30
CA ALA A 370 -12.21 -23.40 -5.20
C ALA A 370 -11.98 -22.70 -3.86
N GLN A 371 -10.80 -22.12 -3.64
CA GLN A 371 -10.52 -21.34 -2.44
C GLN A 371 -11.27 -20.00 -2.44
N ARG A 372 -11.41 -19.35 -3.60
CA ARG A 372 -12.22 -18.14 -3.75
C ARG A 372 -13.69 -18.37 -3.41
N GLU A 373 -14.25 -19.49 -3.83
CA GLU A 373 -15.67 -19.80 -3.64
C GLU A 373 -16.08 -19.77 -2.18
N VAL A 374 -15.19 -20.16 -1.25
CA VAL A 374 -15.44 -20.09 0.20
C VAL A 374 -15.81 -18.67 0.66
N TYR A 375 -15.29 -17.65 -0.03
CA TYR A 375 -15.47 -16.24 0.34
C TYR A 375 -16.46 -15.48 -0.55
N ARG A 376 -17.13 -16.13 -1.49
CA ARG A 376 -18.03 -15.49 -2.48
C ARG A 376 -19.15 -14.66 -1.86
N SER A 377 -19.68 -15.07 -0.73
CA SER A 377 -20.73 -14.34 -0.01
C SER A 377 -20.25 -13.65 1.27
N ASP A 378 -18.93 -13.64 1.51
CA ASP A 378 -18.33 -13.10 2.72
C ASP A 378 -18.13 -11.58 2.60
N ASP A 379 -19.19 -10.85 2.92
CA ASP A 379 -19.23 -9.38 2.88
C ASP A 379 -19.10 -8.73 4.28
N LEU A 380 -18.59 -9.47 5.27
CA LEU A 380 -18.34 -8.96 6.62
C LEU A 380 -17.38 -7.78 6.61
N SER A 381 -17.81 -6.67 7.18
CA SER A 381 -17.11 -5.39 7.13
C SER A 381 -17.20 -4.66 8.48
N PRO A 382 -16.13 -3.98 8.91
CA PRO A 382 -16.17 -3.18 10.13
C PRO A 382 -17.09 -1.94 10.02
N TRP A 383 -17.55 -1.60 8.82
CA TRP A 383 -18.40 -0.42 8.58
C TRP A 383 -19.88 -0.72 8.57
N LYS A 384 -20.30 -1.96 8.35
CA LYS A 384 -21.72 -2.37 8.27
C LYS A 384 -22.42 -2.48 9.62
N GLY A 385 -21.67 -2.56 10.72
CA GLY A 385 -22.25 -2.63 12.07
C GLY A 385 -22.77 -4.00 12.51
N ASP A 386 -22.67 -5.03 11.67
CA ASP A 386 -23.16 -6.38 11.94
C ASP A 386 -22.27 -7.15 12.91
N ILE A 387 -21.01 -6.75 13.03
CA ILE A 387 -20.01 -7.30 13.93
C ILE A 387 -19.20 -6.18 14.57
N PRO A 388 -18.62 -6.39 15.76
CA PRO A 388 -17.74 -5.41 16.38
C PRO A 388 -16.58 -5.03 15.44
N PHE A 389 -16.34 -3.75 15.24
CA PHE A 389 -15.19 -3.29 14.45
C PHE A 389 -13.92 -3.13 15.29
N THR A 390 -14.00 -3.27 16.58
CA THR A 390 -12.90 -3.23 17.52
C THR A 390 -13.11 -4.18 18.70
N MET A 391 -12.01 -4.71 19.24
CA MET A 391 -12.02 -5.48 20.49
C MET A 391 -12.15 -4.55 21.71
N TYR A 392 -11.78 -3.30 21.60
CA TYR A 392 -11.79 -2.30 22.68
C TYR A 392 -12.68 -1.12 22.25
N PRO A 393 -14.02 -1.25 22.34
CA PRO A 393 -14.93 -0.14 22.04
C PRO A 393 -14.67 1.04 22.99
N LEU A 394 -14.95 2.25 22.53
CA LEU A 394 -14.98 3.46 23.36
C LEU A 394 -16.41 3.65 23.87
N ASP A 395 -16.59 3.61 25.17
CA ASP A 395 -17.83 3.91 25.86
C ASP A 395 -18.15 5.42 25.87
#